data_48730806e657e66c816e79327f2919ef
#
_entry.id   48730806e657e66c816e79327f2919ef
#
_cell.length_a   1.000
_cell.length_b   1.000
_cell.length_c   1.000
_cell.angle_alpha   90.00
_cell.angle_beta   90.00
_cell.angle_gamma   90.00
#
_symmetry.space_group_name_H-M   'P 1'
#
loop_
_entity.id
_entity.type
_entity.pdbx_description
1 polymer ?
#
loop_
_entity_poly.entity_id
_entity_poly.type
_entity_poly.pdbx_seq_one_letter_code
_entity_poly.pdbx_strand_id
1 'polypeptide(L)'
;MNWNQEGQDINGESSNDRLGYAVALSADGMIMAVGAPGDTWNDNDRPGHVNIFFREGQGSSWVQRGDTLYGEANGDQFGRSLSLSGDGNTLSIGVPYNDGNGIDAGRVSVYRWDGVALNYEQRGDALRGEASGDGFGWSLDLSSDGEVLAVGSPYNDSNGEDSGRVQVYAWDLVSSTYEQRGQAMNGSAANNYFGGSVSLSGDGTKLAVGAIGNDSNGEFSGEVRLFELNESIMSYEPLGGPLNGDA
;
A
#
# COMPACT_ATOMS: atom_id res chain seq x y z
N MET A 1 20.02 -21.13 -13.05
CA MET A 1 18.73 -20.82 -13.71
C MET A 1 18.84 -19.41 -14.23
N ASN A 2 18.44 -19.15 -15.46
CA ASN A 2 18.42 -17.80 -16.02
C ASN A 2 16.97 -17.30 -15.96
N TRP A 3 16.79 -16.02 -15.58
CA TRP A 3 15.52 -15.35 -15.70
C TRP A 3 15.33 -14.96 -17.17
N ASN A 4 14.19 -15.32 -17.75
CA ASN A 4 13.79 -14.88 -19.09
C ASN A 4 12.56 -13.97 -18.93
N GLN A 5 12.49 -12.92 -19.75
CA GLN A 5 11.29 -12.11 -19.83
C GLN A 5 10.14 -12.93 -20.41
N GLU A 6 8.98 -12.81 -19.81
CA GLU A 6 7.73 -13.40 -20.29
C GLU A 6 6.73 -12.32 -20.67
N GLY A 7 6.21 -12.41 -21.89
CA GLY A 7 5.32 -11.39 -22.46
C GLY A 7 6.06 -10.18 -23.03
N GLN A 8 5.28 -9.21 -23.48
CA GLN A 8 5.79 -7.96 -24.03
C GLN A 8 6.13 -6.94 -22.93
N ASP A 9 6.90 -5.92 -23.31
CA ASP A 9 7.09 -4.73 -22.48
C ASP A 9 5.76 -3.98 -22.32
N ILE A 10 5.53 -3.48 -21.12
CA ILE A 10 4.44 -2.57 -20.81
C ILE A 10 5.04 -1.19 -20.61
N ASN A 11 4.66 -0.26 -21.47
CA ASN A 11 5.21 1.09 -21.49
C ASN A 11 4.16 2.10 -21.01
N GLY A 12 4.63 3.20 -20.38
CA GLY A 12 3.79 4.34 -20.04
C GLY A 12 3.22 5.00 -21.30
N GLU A 13 2.05 5.59 -21.16
CA GLU A 13 1.32 6.23 -22.27
C GLU A 13 1.80 7.64 -22.56
N SER A 14 2.38 8.30 -21.56
CA SER A 14 2.79 9.70 -21.65
C SER A 14 4.13 9.96 -20.94
N SER A 15 4.77 11.08 -21.29
CA SER A 15 5.94 11.56 -20.57
C SER A 15 5.59 11.80 -19.11
N ASN A 16 6.51 11.43 -18.20
CA ASN A 16 6.38 11.64 -16.75
C ASN A 16 5.26 10.85 -16.05
N ASP A 17 4.63 9.86 -16.69
CA ASP A 17 3.65 8.98 -16.04
C ASP A 17 4.27 8.15 -14.91
N ARG A 18 5.58 7.87 -15.01
CA ARG A 18 6.29 6.98 -14.08
C ARG A 18 5.64 5.60 -13.92
N LEU A 19 5.09 5.05 -15.02
CA LEU A 19 4.55 3.69 -15.00
C LEU A 19 5.60 2.70 -14.47
N GLY A 20 5.20 1.83 -13.55
CA GLY A 20 6.11 0.90 -12.87
C GLY A 20 6.70 1.47 -11.58
N TYR A 21 6.24 2.63 -11.11
CA TYR A 21 6.64 3.18 -9.81
C TYR A 21 6.29 2.21 -8.67
N ALA A 22 5.11 1.63 -8.72
CA ALA A 22 4.67 0.53 -7.87
C ALA A 22 4.15 -0.61 -8.76
N VAL A 23 4.44 -1.84 -8.35
CA VAL A 23 3.98 -3.06 -9.03
C VAL A 23 3.54 -4.08 -7.99
N ALA A 24 2.47 -4.82 -8.30
CA ALA A 24 2.01 -5.94 -7.49
C ALA A 24 1.61 -7.11 -8.39
N LEU A 25 1.85 -8.35 -7.91
CA LEU A 25 1.50 -9.57 -8.62
C LEU A 25 0.58 -10.44 -7.77
N SER A 26 -0.37 -11.13 -8.42
CA SER A 26 -1.09 -12.26 -7.79
C SER A 26 -0.13 -13.40 -7.47
N ALA A 27 -0.54 -14.30 -6.56
CA ALA A 27 0.31 -15.41 -6.10
C ALA A 27 0.72 -16.37 -7.22
N ASP A 28 -0.10 -16.52 -8.25
CA ASP A 28 0.19 -17.33 -9.44
C ASP A 28 0.98 -16.57 -10.53
N GLY A 29 1.18 -15.24 -10.35
CA GLY A 29 1.85 -14.37 -11.32
C GLY A 29 1.07 -14.15 -12.61
N MET A 30 -0.26 -14.40 -12.61
CA MET A 30 -1.10 -14.22 -13.79
C MET A 30 -1.81 -12.86 -13.84
N ILE A 31 -1.87 -12.15 -12.73
CA ILE A 31 -2.45 -10.80 -12.63
C ILE A 31 -1.40 -9.86 -12.09
N MET A 32 -1.27 -8.70 -12.70
CA MET A 32 -0.31 -7.66 -12.33
C MET A 32 -1.00 -6.30 -12.30
N ALA A 33 -0.83 -5.55 -11.20
CA ALA A 33 -1.18 -4.15 -11.12
C ALA A 33 0.08 -3.28 -11.23
N VAL A 34 -0.02 -2.19 -11.99
CA VAL A 34 1.09 -1.27 -12.26
C VAL A 34 0.62 0.15 -12.01
N GLY A 35 1.29 0.84 -11.12
CA GLY A 35 1.03 2.23 -10.77
C GLY A 35 1.86 3.22 -11.59
N ALA A 36 1.22 4.31 -11.95
CA ALA A 36 1.78 5.47 -12.62
C ALA A 36 1.34 6.73 -11.88
N PRO A 37 1.98 7.09 -10.75
CA PRO A 37 1.53 8.19 -9.89
C PRO A 37 1.70 9.58 -10.50
N GLY A 38 2.32 9.68 -11.65
CA GLY A 38 2.58 10.96 -12.33
C GLY A 38 3.79 11.70 -11.78
N ASP A 39 4.14 12.83 -12.43
CA ASP A 39 5.22 13.70 -11.99
C ASP A 39 4.67 14.89 -11.20
N THR A 40 5.09 15.03 -9.95
CA THR A 40 4.74 16.14 -9.08
C THR A 40 5.61 17.39 -9.29
N TRP A 41 6.73 17.26 -10.02
CA TRP A 41 7.72 18.34 -10.10
C TRP A 41 7.44 19.37 -11.19
N ASN A 42 6.73 19.01 -12.29
CA ASN A 42 6.56 19.89 -13.44
C ASN A 42 5.14 20.04 -13.99
N ASP A 43 4.21 19.13 -13.69
CA ASP A 43 2.82 19.18 -14.17
C ASP A 43 1.86 18.80 -13.05
N ASN A 44 1.30 19.80 -12.36
CA ASN A 44 0.26 19.62 -11.34
C ASN A 44 -1.08 19.06 -11.90
N ASP A 45 -1.10 18.60 -13.14
CA ASP A 45 -2.33 18.24 -13.84
C ASP A 45 -2.60 16.73 -13.93
N ARG A 46 -1.89 15.90 -13.12
CA ARG A 46 -2.07 14.44 -13.20
C ARG A 46 -2.38 13.84 -11.84
N PRO A 47 -3.57 13.23 -11.71
CA PRO A 47 -3.98 12.59 -10.46
C PRO A 47 -3.27 11.26 -10.20
N GLY A 48 -2.52 10.72 -11.16
CA GLY A 48 -2.01 9.36 -11.18
C GLY A 48 -3.04 8.33 -11.66
N HIS A 49 -2.56 7.15 -12.06
CA HIS A 49 -3.43 6.06 -12.50
C HIS A 49 -2.83 4.69 -12.19
N VAL A 50 -3.67 3.66 -12.28
CA VAL A 50 -3.28 2.25 -12.11
C VAL A 50 -3.89 1.45 -13.24
N ASN A 51 -3.04 0.68 -13.93
CA ASN A 51 -3.45 -0.31 -14.92
C ASN A 51 -3.32 -1.71 -14.34
N ILE A 52 -4.29 -2.57 -14.60
CA ILE A 52 -4.25 -3.96 -14.22
C ILE A 52 -4.17 -4.80 -15.49
N PHE A 53 -3.33 -5.81 -15.49
CA PHE A 53 -3.11 -6.72 -16.61
C PHE A 53 -3.30 -8.16 -16.18
N PHE A 54 -3.71 -9.00 -17.11
CA PHE A 54 -3.75 -10.44 -16.92
C PHE A 54 -3.09 -11.16 -18.10
N ARG A 55 -2.70 -12.42 -17.89
CA ARG A 55 -2.24 -13.34 -18.92
C ARG A 55 -2.82 -14.73 -18.71
N GLU A 56 -3.05 -15.46 -19.81
CA GLU A 56 -3.67 -16.79 -19.75
C GLU A 56 -2.70 -17.93 -19.37
N GLY A 57 -1.39 -17.68 -19.35
CA GLY A 57 -0.38 -18.66 -19.02
C GLY A 57 1.04 -18.19 -19.30
N GLN A 58 2.02 -19.09 -19.06
CA GLN A 58 3.42 -18.79 -19.35
C GLN A 58 3.64 -18.50 -20.85
N GLY A 59 4.39 -17.44 -21.14
CA GLY A 59 4.69 -16.99 -22.51
C GLY A 59 3.56 -16.27 -23.21
N SER A 60 2.39 -16.14 -22.60
CA SER A 60 1.29 -15.31 -23.14
C SER A 60 1.57 -13.82 -22.96
N SER A 61 1.04 -13.01 -23.86
CA SER A 61 1.07 -11.56 -23.74
C SER A 61 0.19 -11.07 -22.58
N TRP A 62 0.61 -9.97 -21.97
CA TRP A 62 -0.21 -9.25 -20.99
C TRP A 62 -1.35 -8.52 -21.71
N VAL A 63 -2.57 -8.68 -21.23
CA VAL A 63 -3.77 -8.01 -21.71
C VAL A 63 -4.35 -7.19 -20.56
N GLN A 64 -4.83 -5.99 -20.84
CA GLN A 64 -5.46 -5.16 -19.82
C GLN A 64 -6.70 -5.85 -19.25
N ARG A 65 -6.85 -5.81 -17.93
CA ARG A 65 -7.96 -6.38 -17.18
C ARG A 65 -8.80 -5.28 -16.57
N GLY A 66 -9.94 -5.01 -17.18
CA GLY A 66 -10.82 -3.90 -16.81
C GLY A 66 -10.32 -2.55 -17.31
N ASP A 67 -10.94 -1.49 -16.80
CA ASP A 67 -10.60 -0.12 -17.15
C ASP A 67 -9.40 0.38 -16.33
N THR A 68 -8.71 1.39 -16.85
CA THR A 68 -7.69 2.12 -16.08
C THR A 68 -8.35 2.84 -14.91
N LEU A 69 -7.81 2.66 -13.70
CA LEU A 69 -8.26 3.37 -12.51
C LEU A 69 -7.49 4.70 -12.40
N TYR A 70 -8.22 5.81 -12.30
CA TYR A 70 -7.64 7.14 -12.20
C TYR A 70 -7.83 7.74 -10.80
N GLY A 71 -6.87 8.55 -10.37
CA GLY A 71 -7.01 9.41 -9.19
C GLY A 71 -8.05 10.51 -9.42
N GLU A 72 -8.47 11.16 -8.33
CA GLU A 72 -9.53 12.17 -8.33
C GLU A 72 -8.99 13.59 -8.50
N ALA A 73 -7.83 13.89 -7.90
CA ALA A 73 -7.26 15.22 -7.90
C ALA A 73 -5.77 15.21 -8.29
N ASN A 74 -5.37 16.31 -8.89
CA ASN A 74 -3.99 16.51 -9.34
C ASN A 74 -3.05 16.60 -8.13
N GLY A 75 -1.91 15.93 -8.24
CA GLY A 75 -0.91 15.93 -7.17
C GLY A 75 -1.09 14.81 -6.14
N ASP A 76 -2.24 14.17 -6.06
CA ASP A 76 -2.57 13.12 -5.09
C ASP A 76 -1.65 11.88 -5.17
N GLN A 77 -1.04 11.64 -6.33
CA GLN A 77 -0.18 10.49 -6.63
C GLN A 77 -0.91 9.13 -6.45
N PHE A 78 -2.10 9.00 -7.04
CA PHE A 78 -2.82 7.73 -7.07
C PHE A 78 -1.97 6.63 -7.71
N GLY A 79 -1.81 5.50 -7.02
CA GLY A 79 -0.96 4.40 -7.47
C GLY A 79 0.50 4.48 -7.00
N ARG A 80 0.80 5.31 -5.98
CA ARG A 80 2.13 5.40 -5.39
C ARG A 80 2.53 4.12 -4.64
N SER A 81 1.60 3.44 -4.04
CA SER A 81 1.76 2.12 -3.44
C SER A 81 0.61 1.21 -3.85
N LEU A 82 0.87 -0.07 -4.04
CA LEU A 82 -0.08 -1.08 -4.52
C LEU A 82 0.13 -2.40 -3.79
N SER A 83 -0.96 -3.11 -3.49
CA SER A 83 -0.91 -4.52 -3.12
C SER A 83 -2.11 -5.27 -3.70
N LEU A 84 -1.88 -6.50 -4.18
CA LEU A 84 -2.89 -7.41 -4.72
C LEU A 84 -3.10 -8.59 -3.77
N SER A 85 -4.34 -9.02 -3.61
CA SER A 85 -4.65 -10.33 -3.02
C SER A 85 -4.04 -11.47 -3.82
N GLY A 86 -3.88 -12.62 -3.18
CA GLY A 86 -3.27 -13.80 -3.81
C GLY A 86 -3.97 -14.26 -5.09
N ASP A 87 -5.28 -14.08 -5.18
CA ASP A 87 -6.10 -14.38 -6.36
C ASP A 87 -6.17 -13.22 -7.38
N GLY A 88 -5.56 -12.08 -7.07
CA GLY A 88 -5.56 -10.87 -7.88
C GLY A 88 -6.92 -10.18 -8.01
N ASN A 89 -7.92 -10.56 -7.21
CA ASN A 89 -9.25 -9.97 -7.30
C ASN A 89 -9.47 -8.77 -6.38
N THR A 90 -8.64 -8.60 -5.34
CA THR A 90 -8.68 -7.41 -4.48
C THR A 90 -7.38 -6.62 -4.66
N LEU A 91 -7.51 -5.33 -4.91
CA LEU A 91 -6.40 -4.39 -5.13
C LEU A 91 -6.54 -3.21 -4.18
N SER A 92 -5.50 -2.94 -3.38
CA SER A 92 -5.39 -1.72 -2.59
C SER A 92 -4.45 -0.73 -3.27
N ILE A 93 -4.81 0.56 -3.22
CA ILE A 93 -4.11 1.66 -3.88
C ILE A 93 -3.88 2.78 -2.89
N GLY A 94 -2.62 3.13 -2.66
CA GLY A 94 -2.23 4.27 -1.82
C GLY A 94 -2.17 5.57 -2.59
N VAL A 95 -2.59 6.64 -1.91
CA VAL A 95 -2.73 8.01 -2.43
C VAL A 95 -2.24 8.98 -1.34
N PRO A 96 -0.94 8.98 -1.01
CA PRO A 96 -0.42 9.60 0.22
C PRO A 96 -0.52 11.13 0.27
N TYR A 97 -0.68 11.78 -0.86
CA TYR A 97 -0.82 13.24 -0.95
C TYR A 97 -2.27 13.70 -1.17
N ASN A 98 -3.26 12.83 -0.90
CA ASN A 98 -4.67 13.22 -0.99
C ASN A 98 -5.05 14.18 0.13
N ASP A 99 -5.71 15.30 -0.24
CA ASP A 99 -6.10 16.40 0.65
C ASP A 99 -7.48 16.22 1.30
N GLY A 100 -8.12 15.07 1.13
CA GLY A 100 -9.52 14.87 1.50
C GLY A 100 -9.85 15.02 3.00
N ASN A 101 -8.86 14.93 3.88
CA ASN A 101 -8.99 15.14 5.33
C ASN A 101 -7.90 16.09 5.90
N GLY A 102 -7.29 16.87 5.04
CA GLY A 102 -6.19 17.80 5.33
C GLY A 102 -5.11 17.69 4.27
N ILE A 103 -4.27 18.72 4.13
CA ILE A 103 -3.19 18.77 3.14
C ILE A 103 -2.27 17.54 3.35
N ASP A 104 -2.08 16.74 2.32
CA ASP A 104 -1.24 15.53 2.34
C ASP A 104 -1.60 14.54 3.47
N ALA A 105 -2.85 14.53 3.94
CA ALA A 105 -3.31 13.59 4.96
C ALA A 105 -3.23 12.14 4.45
N GLY A 106 -3.48 11.98 3.17
CA GLY A 106 -3.41 10.71 2.48
C GLY A 106 -4.71 9.88 2.50
N ARG A 107 -4.77 8.91 1.60
CA ARG A 107 -5.94 8.05 1.39
C ARG A 107 -5.50 6.68 0.90
N VAL A 108 -6.30 5.66 1.20
CA VAL A 108 -6.22 4.33 0.58
C VAL A 108 -7.59 3.96 0.05
N SER A 109 -7.65 3.50 -1.19
CA SER A 109 -8.85 2.94 -1.81
C SER A 109 -8.63 1.46 -2.10
N VAL A 110 -9.65 0.64 -1.83
CA VAL A 110 -9.62 -0.78 -2.14
C VAL A 110 -10.64 -1.05 -3.25
N TYR A 111 -10.25 -1.88 -4.21
CA TYR A 111 -11.08 -2.28 -5.34
C TYR A 111 -11.21 -3.79 -5.38
N ARG A 112 -12.34 -4.28 -5.88
CA ARG A 112 -12.57 -5.71 -6.10
C ARG A 112 -13.01 -5.95 -7.53
N TRP A 113 -12.49 -7.02 -8.11
CA TRP A 113 -12.90 -7.47 -9.44
C TRP A 113 -14.36 -7.93 -9.43
N ASP A 114 -15.18 -7.31 -10.29
CA ASP A 114 -16.52 -7.77 -10.60
C ASP A 114 -16.48 -8.56 -11.92
N GLY A 115 -16.66 -9.86 -11.84
CA GLY A 115 -16.66 -10.75 -13.02
C GLY A 115 -17.88 -10.58 -13.92
N VAL A 116 -18.89 -9.82 -13.52
CA VAL A 116 -20.07 -9.49 -14.36
C VAL A 116 -19.84 -8.18 -15.08
N ALA A 117 -19.41 -7.15 -14.38
CA ALA A 117 -19.04 -5.87 -14.98
C ALA A 117 -17.73 -5.95 -15.77
N LEU A 118 -16.91 -6.98 -15.54
CA LEU A 118 -15.55 -7.14 -16.10
C LEU A 118 -14.66 -5.93 -15.78
N ASN A 119 -14.76 -5.44 -14.55
CA ASN A 119 -14.03 -4.28 -14.08
C ASN A 119 -13.70 -4.38 -12.59
N TYR A 120 -12.79 -3.53 -12.11
CA TYR A 120 -12.53 -3.34 -10.69
C TYR A 120 -13.44 -2.25 -10.14
N GLU A 121 -14.29 -2.64 -9.20
CA GLU A 121 -15.22 -1.73 -8.53
C GLU A 121 -14.72 -1.42 -7.12
N GLN A 122 -14.94 -0.20 -6.65
CA GLN A 122 -14.52 0.20 -5.31
C GLN A 122 -15.20 -0.67 -4.25
N ARG A 123 -14.40 -1.23 -3.33
CA ARG A 123 -14.84 -2.10 -2.23
C ARG A 123 -14.88 -1.31 -0.93
N GLY A 124 -16.06 -0.90 -0.53
CA GLY A 124 -16.29 -0.09 0.67
C GLY A 124 -15.85 1.36 0.51
N ASP A 125 -15.86 2.10 1.62
CA ASP A 125 -15.42 3.49 1.64
C ASP A 125 -13.88 3.58 1.62
N ALA A 126 -13.38 4.68 1.06
CA ALA A 126 -11.95 4.96 1.10
C ALA A 126 -11.50 5.27 2.53
N LEU A 127 -10.39 4.66 2.94
CA LEU A 127 -9.72 4.95 4.21
C LEU A 127 -8.94 6.26 4.08
N ARG A 128 -8.94 7.10 5.12
CA ARG A 128 -8.31 8.43 5.09
C ARG A 128 -7.35 8.61 6.25
N GLY A 129 -6.27 9.35 6.01
CA GLY A 129 -5.37 9.81 7.06
C GLY A 129 -6.09 10.69 8.07
N GLU A 130 -5.54 10.77 9.27
CA GLU A 130 -6.18 11.47 10.40
C GLU A 130 -5.84 12.95 10.43
N ALA A 131 -4.64 13.32 10.02
CA ALA A 131 -4.15 14.71 10.05
C ALA A 131 -3.36 15.09 8.79
N SER A 132 -3.24 16.41 8.58
CA SER A 132 -2.43 16.95 7.49
C SER A 132 -0.97 16.50 7.64
N GLY A 133 -0.36 16.11 6.54
CA GLY A 133 1.03 15.70 6.48
C GLY A 133 1.28 14.22 6.76
N ASP A 134 0.32 13.47 7.29
CA ASP A 134 0.50 12.07 7.72
C ASP A 134 1.01 11.14 6.61
N GLY A 135 0.65 11.40 5.35
CA GLY A 135 1.01 10.56 4.22
C GLY A 135 0.41 9.17 4.30
N PHE A 136 -0.82 9.02 4.82
CA PHE A 136 -1.52 7.74 4.93
C PHE A 136 -1.63 7.04 3.57
N GLY A 137 -1.21 5.77 3.50
CA GLY A 137 -1.11 5.04 2.24
C GLY A 137 0.25 5.18 1.55
N TRP A 138 1.28 5.71 2.24
CA TRP A 138 2.65 5.73 1.73
C TRP A 138 3.17 4.32 1.43
N SER A 139 2.91 3.40 2.33
CA SER A 139 3.11 1.96 2.17
C SER A 139 1.84 1.21 2.55
N LEU A 140 1.61 0.06 1.94
CA LEU A 140 0.45 -0.78 2.25
C LEU A 140 0.72 -2.23 1.83
N ASP A 141 0.02 -3.16 2.47
CA ASP A 141 0.04 -4.57 2.08
C ASP A 141 -1.27 -5.27 2.45
N LEU A 142 -1.73 -6.18 1.57
CA LEU A 142 -2.94 -6.99 1.71
C LEU A 142 -2.60 -8.43 2.10
N SER A 143 -3.43 -9.04 2.93
CA SER A 143 -3.44 -10.50 3.09
C SER A 143 -3.81 -11.20 1.77
N SER A 144 -3.46 -12.49 1.67
CA SER A 144 -3.70 -13.27 0.43
C SER A 144 -5.18 -13.38 0.04
N ASP A 145 -6.09 -13.32 1.01
CA ASP A 145 -7.54 -13.31 0.78
C ASP A 145 -8.11 -11.90 0.50
N GLY A 146 -7.28 -10.85 0.68
CA GLY A 146 -7.68 -9.47 0.53
C GLY A 146 -8.61 -8.95 1.63
N GLU A 147 -8.69 -9.66 2.77
CA GLU A 147 -9.59 -9.29 3.89
C GLU A 147 -8.87 -8.45 4.97
N VAL A 148 -7.54 -8.46 5.02
CA VAL A 148 -6.73 -7.67 5.96
C VAL A 148 -5.80 -6.76 5.19
N LEU A 149 -5.72 -5.49 5.61
CA LEU A 149 -4.93 -4.44 4.99
C LEU A 149 -4.10 -3.71 6.06
N ALA A 150 -2.78 -3.70 5.92
CA ALA A 150 -1.88 -2.86 6.69
C ALA A 150 -1.56 -1.58 5.91
N VAL A 151 -1.54 -0.43 6.59
CA VAL A 151 -1.29 0.89 5.98
C VAL A 151 -0.30 1.68 6.83
N GLY A 152 0.75 2.18 6.20
CA GLY A 152 1.76 3.03 6.80
C GLY A 152 1.52 4.52 6.53
N SER A 153 1.83 5.33 7.54
CA SER A 153 1.82 6.80 7.58
C SER A 153 3.13 7.29 8.21
N PRO A 154 4.23 7.33 7.46
CA PRO A 154 5.56 7.56 8.04
C PRO A 154 5.76 8.96 8.62
N TYR A 155 4.95 9.92 8.22
CA TYR A 155 5.03 11.33 8.67
C TYR A 155 4.03 11.65 9.79
N ASN A 156 3.33 10.63 10.36
CA ASN A 156 2.40 10.87 11.45
C ASN A 156 3.12 11.27 12.74
N ASP A 157 2.60 12.32 13.41
CA ASP A 157 3.21 13.00 14.57
C ASP A 157 2.76 12.47 15.94
N SER A 158 2.04 11.35 16.00
CA SER A 158 1.40 10.86 17.24
C SER A 158 2.35 10.64 18.41
N ASN A 159 3.63 10.38 18.14
CA ASN A 159 4.66 10.17 19.16
C ASN A 159 5.92 11.04 18.94
N GLY A 160 5.72 12.20 18.35
CA GLY A 160 6.75 13.17 17.94
C GLY A 160 6.73 13.40 16.45
N GLU A 161 7.37 14.51 16.00
CA GLU A 161 7.45 14.89 14.58
C GLU A 161 7.97 13.74 13.73
N ASP A 162 7.22 13.36 12.68
CA ASP A 162 7.55 12.26 11.77
C ASP A 162 7.89 10.92 12.47
N SER A 163 7.31 10.67 13.65
CA SER A 163 7.53 9.39 14.34
C SER A 163 7.01 8.20 13.56
N GLY A 164 5.96 8.43 12.79
CA GLY A 164 5.30 7.47 11.94
C GLY A 164 4.32 6.55 12.66
N ARG A 165 3.42 5.97 11.88
CA ARG A 165 2.30 5.15 12.35
C ARG A 165 1.97 4.04 11.37
N VAL A 166 1.47 2.91 11.88
CA VAL A 166 0.86 1.85 11.08
C VAL A 166 -0.50 1.51 11.67
N GLN A 167 -1.50 1.37 10.80
CA GLN A 167 -2.85 0.92 11.13
C GLN A 167 -3.17 -0.33 10.32
N VAL A 168 -3.87 -1.27 10.95
CA VAL A 168 -4.36 -2.47 10.27
C VAL A 168 -5.87 -2.44 10.24
N TYR A 169 -6.44 -2.83 9.11
CA TYR A 169 -7.87 -2.87 8.86
C TYR A 169 -8.28 -4.27 8.46
N ALA A 170 -9.50 -4.66 8.80
CA ALA A 170 -10.11 -5.91 8.36
C ALA A 170 -11.46 -5.61 7.71
N TRP A 171 -11.77 -6.35 6.65
CA TRP A 171 -13.07 -6.25 5.99
C TRP A 171 -14.18 -6.77 6.90
N ASP A 172 -15.17 -5.95 7.14
CA ASP A 172 -16.38 -6.32 7.86
C ASP A 172 -17.54 -6.55 6.88
N LEU A 173 -18.09 -7.75 6.89
CA LEU A 173 -19.18 -8.14 6.00
C LEU A 173 -20.52 -7.47 6.35
N VAL A 174 -20.66 -6.99 7.58
CA VAL A 174 -21.90 -6.37 8.04
C VAL A 174 -21.97 -4.92 7.63
N SER A 175 -20.91 -4.16 7.91
CA SER A 175 -20.80 -2.76 7.50
C SER A 175 -20.42 -2.60 6.02
N SER A 176 -19.89 -3.65 5.39
CA SER A 176 -19.34 -3.62 4.03
C SER A 176 -18.25 -2.55 3.86
N THR A 177 -17.35 -2.47 4.84
CA THR A 177 -16.20 -1.57 4.84
C THR A 177 -15.00 -2.21 5.55
N TYR A 178 -13.82 -1.60 5.40
CA TYR A 178 -12.64 -1.98 6.18
C TYR A 178 -12.68 -1.25 7.52
N GLU A 179 -12.78 -2.01 8.59
CA GLU A 179 -12.80 -1.52 9.98
C GLU A 179 -11.40 -1.65 10.59
N GLN A 180 -10.99 -0.68 11.39
CA GLN A 180 -9.69 -0.75 12.05
C GLN A 180 -9.63 -1.96 12.99
N ARG A 181 -8.58 -2.77 12.84
CA ARG A 181 -8.32 -3.96 13.64
C ARG A 181 -7.26 -3.68 14.70
N GLY A 182 -7.70 -3.55 15.92
CA GLY A 182 -6.83 -3.25 17.05
C GLY A 182 -6.39 -1.79 17.11
N GLN A 183 -5.36 -1.53 17.88
CA GLN A 183 -4.82 -0.18 18.05
C GLN A 183 -3.76 0.12 16.99
N ALA A 184 -3.63 1.39 16.63
CA ALA A 184 -2.54 1.85 15.78
C ALA A 184 -1.18 1.64 16.49
N MET A 185 -0.19 1.25 15.72
CA MET A 185 1.20 1.10 16.16
C MET A 185 1.97 2.37 15.80
N ASN A 186 2.67 2.95 16.76
CA ASN A 186 3.42 4.19 16.55
C ASN A 186 4.94 3.95 16.61
N GLY A 187 5.68 4.78 15.89
CA GLY A 187 7.13 4.87 16.02
C GLY A 187 7.54 5.24 17.45
N SER A 188 8.77 4.92 17.81
CA SER A 188 9.27 5.09 19.19
C SER A 188 9.74 6.50 19.50
N ALA A 189 10.10 7.29 18.50
CA ALA A 189 10.64 8.65 18.63
C ALA A 189 10.39 9.47 17.37
N ALA A 190 10.60 10.78 17.47
CA ALA A 190 10.55 11.68 16.32
C ALA A 190 11.53 11.24 15.22
N ASN A 191 11.18 11.53 13.98
CA ASN A 191 11.94 11.21 12.76
C ASN A 191 12.24 9.72 12.54
N ASN A 192 11.52 8.81 13.21
CA ASN A 192 11.70 7.38 13.00
C ASN A 192 11.12 6.90 11.64
N TYR A 193 10.13 7.62 11.10
CA TYR A 193 9.42 7.24 9.86
C TYR A 193 8.86 5.81 9.90
N PHE A 194 8.35 5.39 11.07
CA PHE A 194 7.75 4.07 11.26
C PHE A 194 6.55 3.90 10.33
N GLY A 195 6.51 2.79 9.59
CA GLY A 195 5.51 2.60 8.54
C GLY A 195 5.97 3.12 7.16
N GLY A 196 7.23 3.51 7.00
CA GLY A 196 7.81 3.80 5.68
C GLY A 196 7.77 2.58 4.75
N SER A 197 7.80 1.37 5.32
CA SER A 197 7.51 0.11 4.63
C SER A 197 6.73 -0.82 5.56
N VAL A 198 5.78 -1.58 4.98
CA VAL A 198 5.01 -2.60 5.69
C VAL A 198 4.94 -3.87 4.86
N SER A 199 4.90 -5.02 5.52
CA SER A 199 4.62 -6.30 4.86
C SER A 199 3.81 -7.20 5.78
N LEU A 200 2.72 -7.74 5.25
CA LEU A 200 1.75 -8.58 5.96
C LEU A 200 1.93 -10.03 5.53
N SER A 201 1.84 -10.97 6.46
CA SER A 201 1.76 -12.39 6.09
C SER A 201 0.48 -12.69 5.32
N GLY A 202 0.52 -13.72 4.46
CA GLY A 202 -0.62 -14.07 3.61
C GLY A 202 -1.91 -14.36 4.37
N ASP A 203 -1.83 -14.82 5.61
CA ASP A 203 -2.97 -15.04 6.51
C ASP A 203 -3.38 -13.80 7.32
N GLY A 204 -2.66 -12.68 7.15
CA GLY A 204 -2.93 -11.44 7.85
C GLY A 204 -2.63 -11.47 9.36
N THR A 205 -1.88 -12.49 9.86
CA THR A 205 -1.62 -12.63 11.30
C THR A 205 -0.30 -12.03 11.75
N LYS A 206 0.68 -11.83 10.84
CA LYS A 206 1.98 -11.26 11.14
C LYS A 206 2.26 -10.05 10.28
N LEU A 207 2.90 -9.05 10.90
CA LEU A 207 3.21 -7.78 10.24
C LEU A 207 4.66 -7.40 10.52
N ALA A 208 5.41 -7.08 9.47
CA ALA A 208 6.71 -6.44 9.54
C ALA A 208 6.58 -4.96 9.20
N VAL A 209 7.24 -4.11 9.97
CA VAL A 209 7.22 -2.65 9.79
C VAL A 209 8.63 -2.09 9.84
N GLY A 210 9.00 -1.32 8.84
CA GLY A 210 10.27 -0.58 8.77
C GLY A 210 10.15 0.84 9.33
N ALA A 211 11.21 1.28 9.99
CA ALA A 211 11.42 2.64 10.52
C ALA A 211 12.82 3.11 10.12
N ILE A 212 12.94 3.73 8.96
CA ILE A 212 14.23 4.03 8.32
C ILE A 212 15.04 5.11 9.03
N GLY A 213 14.39 5.98 9.82
CA GLY A 213 15.02 7.06 10.55
C GLY A 213 15.34 6.68 12.02
N ASN A 214 15.27 5.40 12.39
CA ASN A 214 15.64 5.02 13.75
C ASN A 214 17.16 5.10 13.96
N ASP A 215 17.57 5.79 15.04
CA ASP A 215 18.97 6.09 15.36
C ASP A 215 19.54 5.20 16.48
N SER A 216 18.88 4.10 16.83
CA SER A 216 19.28 3.26 17.99
C SER A 216 20.70 2.73 17.91
N ASN A 217 21.23 2.53 16.70
CA ASN A 217 22.59 2.02 16.45
C ASN A 217 23.47 3.00 15.66
N GLY A 218 23.05 4.24 15.51
CA GLY A 218 23.71 5.27 14.72
C GLY A 218 22.71 6.05 13.88
N GLU A 219 23.10 7.21 13.38
CA GLU A 219 22.24 8.10 12.59
C GLU A 219 21.69 7.37 11.35
N PHE A 220 20.36 7.31 11.22
CA PHE A 220 19.64 6.58 10.16
C PHE A 220 20.03 5.10 10.01
N SER A 221 20.42 4.43 11.11
CA SER A 221 20.71 2.99 11.07
C SER A 221 19.48 2.14 10.72
N GLY A 222 18.30 2.66 11.03
CA GLY A 222 17.03 2.01 10.75
C GLY A 222 16.65 0.90 11.71
N GLU A 223 15.40 0.52 11.70
CA GLU A 223 14.82 -0.53 12.55
C GLU A 223 13.74 -1.29 11.78
N VAL A 224 13.60 -2.57 12.04
CA VAL A 224 12.44 -3.38 11.66
C VAL A 224 11.81 -3.96 12.91
N ARG A 225 10.49 -3.82 13.05
CA ARG A 225 9.69 -4.47 14.08
C ARG A 225 8.76 -5.49 13.49
N LEU A 226 8.61 -6.61 14.21
CA LEU A 226 7.65 -7.64 13.90
C LEU A 226 6.51 -7.62 14.91
N PHE A 227 5.31 -7.84 14.41
CA PHE A 227 4.10 -7.92 15.22
C PHE A 227 3.31 -9.18 14.86
N GLU A 228 2.59 -9.71 15.83
CA GLU A 228 1.68 -10.85 15.66
C GLU A 228 0.30 -10.50 16.22
N LEU A 229 -0.74 -10.93 15.50
CA LEU A 229 -2.12 -10.74 15.94
C LEU A 229 -2.41 -11.57 17.19
N ASN A 230 -2.78 -10.89 18.26
CA ASN A 230 -3.40 -11.53 19.42
C ASN A 230 -4.91 -11.59 19.20
N GLU A 231 -5.40 -12.76 18.84
CA GLU A 231 -6.83 -12.98 18.51
C GLU A 231 -7.76 -12.73 19.70
N SER A 232 -7.26 -12.87 20.95
CA SER A 232 -8.09 -12.67 22.14
C SER A 232 -8.51 -11.22 22.35
N ILE A 233 -7.70 -10.28 21.88
CA ILE A 233 -7.95 -8.83 21.99
C ILE A 233 -8.05 -8.16 20.62
N MET A 234 -7.92 -8.94 19.54
CA MET A 234 -7.96 -8.49 18.15
C MET A 234 -6.98 -7.33 17.88
N SER A 235 -5.77 -7.40 18.42
CA SER A 235 -4.73 -6.37 18.27
C SER A 235 -3.38 -6.99 17.93
N TYR A 236 -2.53 -6.22 17.23
CA TYR A 236 -1.17 -6.66 16.92
C TYR A 236 -0.23 -6.30 18.08
N GLU A 237 0.47 -7.30 18.59
CA GLU A 237 1.45 -7.17 19.67
C GLU A 237 2.88 -7.43 19.14
N PRO A 238 3.92 -6.79 19.73
CA PRO A 238 5.29 -7.02 19.30
C PRO A 238 5.69 -8.49 19.37
N LEU A 239 6.26 -9.02 18.30
CA LEU A 239 6.83 -10.37 18.23
C LEU A 239 8.36 -10.28 18.35
N GLY A 240 8.87 -10.42 19.56
CA GLY A 240 10.30 -10.28 19.86
C GLY A 240 10.75 -8.82 20.00
N GLY A 241 12.08 -8.62 20.00
CA GLY A 241 12.69 -7.29 20.01
C GLY A 241 12.87 -6.71 18.60
N PRO A 242 13.16 -5.39 18.51
CA PRO A 242 13.46 -4.76 17.23
C PRO A 242 14.75 -5.33 16.60
N LEU A 243 14.78 -5.36 15.28
CA LEU A 243 15.97 -5.64 14.48
C LEU A 243 16.53 -4.30 14.02
N ASN A 244 17.67 -3.91 14.59
CA ASN A 244 18.32 -2.65 14.26
C ASN A 244 19.35 -2.84 13.16
N GLY A 245 19.51 -1.83 12.31
CA GLY A 245 20.61 -1.79 11.34
C GLY A 245 21.98 -1.72 12.05
N ASP A 246 23.00 -2.12 11.34
CA ASP A 246 24.40 -2.00 11.81
C ASP A 246 24.87 -0.54 11.69
N ALA A 247 25.75 -0.11 12.62
CA ALA A 247 26.32 1.24 12.67
C ALA A 247 27.42 1.43 11.64
#